data_251b777a984d97993c4f8dfd28f472fb
#
_entry.id   251b777a984d97993c4f8dfd28f472fb
#
_cell.length_a   1.000
_cell.length_b   1.000
_cell.length_c   1.000
_cell.angle_alpha   90.00
_cell.angle_beta   90.00
_cell.angle_gamma   90.00
#
_symmetry.space_group_name_H-M   'P 1'
#
loop_
_entity.id
_entity.type
_entity.pdbx_description
1 polymer ?
#
loop_
_entity_poly.entity_id
_entity_poly.type
_entity_poly.pdbx_seq_one_letter_code
_entity_poly.pdbx_strand_id
1 'polypeptide(L)'
;MFPPTQNEISYQLATPNFTGATAFLMYFFYPVIAGPIFEEMIYRGLVMTALEKGKKLGLDVLGSAILFGILHISNHGWVLADFFVYMGGGLIFAILFRATKSIYWPIGLHIINNAIPQILPLLF
;
A
#
# COMPACT_ATOMS: atom_id res chain seq x y z
N MET A 1 -19.21 2.79 1.13
CA MET A 1 -17.96 3.50 0.80
C MET A 1 -17.29 3.84 2.12
N PHE A 2 -16.06 3.40 2.33
CA PHE A 2 -15.32 3.75 3.55
C PHE A 2 -14.90 5.22 3.48
N PRO A 3 -14.94 5.97 4.59
CA PRO A 3 -14.42 7.33 4.61
C PRO A 3 -12.92 7.33 4.28
N PRO A 4 -12.38 8.40 3.70
CA PRO A 4 -10.95 8.49 3.40
C PRO A 4 -10.13 8.36 4.69
N THR A 5 -9.00 7.67 4.59
CA THR A 5 -8.05 7.58 5.70
C THR A 5 -7.42 8.94 6.00
N GLN A 6 -6.86 9.11 7.20
CA GLN A 6 -6.15 10.36 7.56
C GLN A 6 -4.95 10.62 6.62
N ASN A 7 -4.32 9.56 6.12
CA ASN A 7 -3.26 9.69 5.12
C ASN A 7 -3.77 10.28 3.81
N GLU A 8 -4.91 9.81 3.32
CA GLU A 8 -5.51 10.34 2.09
C GLU A 8 -5.92 11.81 2.24
N ILE A 9 -6.54 12.16 3.38
CA ILE A 9 -6.91 13.54 3.69
C ILE A 9 -5.66 14.43 3.77
N SER A 10 -4.64 14.00 4.51
CA SER A 10 -3.39 14.76 4.68
C SER A 10 -2.64 14.92 3.36
N TYR A 11 -2.64 13.90 2.52
CA TYR A 11 -2.06 13.95 1.19
C TYR A 11 -2.78 14.99 0.31
N GLN A 12 -4.11 14.98 0.29
CA GLN A 12 -4.91 15.95 -0.46
C GLN A 12 -4.70 17.38 0.00
N LEU A 13 -4.52 17.60 1.31
CA LEU A 13 -4.29 18.94 1.88
C LEU A 13 -2.85 19.42 1.68
N ALA A 14 -1.88 18.54 1.64
CA ALA A 14 -0.46 18.87 1.54
C ALA A 14 0.04 19.03 0.10
N THR A 15 -0.69 18.50 -0.89
CA THR A 15 -0.27 18.54 -2.28
C THR A 15 -0.61 19.89 -2.93
N PRO A 16 0.37 20.55 -3.56
CA PRO A 16 0.10 21.75 -4.37
C PRO A 16 -0.85 21.42 -5.54
N ASN A 17 -1.60 22.39 -6.00
CA ASN A 17 -2.48 22.25 -7.16
C ASN A 17 -1.65 22.09 -8.45
N PHE A 18 -1.22 20.88 -8.73
CA PHE A 18 -0.59 20.53 -10.01
C PHE A 18 -1.64 20.47 -11.13
N THR A 19 -1.23 20.80 -12.34
CA THR A 19 -2.07 20.71 -13.55
C THR A 19 -1.38 19.92 -14.66
N GLY A 20 -2.15 19.45 -15.63
CA GLY A 20 -1.63 18.76 -16.81
C GLY A 20 -0.85 17.48 -16.49
N ALA A 21 0.28 17.28 -17.19
CA ALA A 21 1.10 16.08 -17.03
C ALA A 21 1.65 15.89 -15.61
N THR A 22 1.99 16.99 -14.92
CA THR A 22 2.48 16.93 -13.54
C THR A 22 1.39 16.44 -12.59
N ALA A 23 0.15 16.89 -12.75
CA ALA A 23 -0.98 16.39 -11.97
C ALA A 23 -1.18 14.89 -12.19
N PHE A 24 -1.15 14.43 -13.44
CA PHE A 24 -1.25 13.01 -13.75
C PHE A 24 -0.14 12.19 -13.08
N LEU A 25 1.11 12.64 -13.16
CA LEU A 25 2.23 11.93 -12.55
C LEU A 25 2.12 11.86 -11.03
N MET A 26 1.75 12.96 -10.37
CA MET A 26 1.73 13.06 -8.91
C MET A 26 0.49 12.43 -8.29
N TYR A 27 -0.68 12.57 -8.92
CA TYR A 27 -1.95 12.12 -8.32
C TYR A 27 -2.41 10.75 -8.81
N PHE A 28 -1.90 10.28 -9.94
CA PHE A 28 -2.28 8.99 -10.50
C PHE A 28 -1.10 8.05 -10.64
N PHE A 29 -0.12 8.38 -11.49
CA PHE A 29 0.95 7.44 -11.80
C PHE A 29 1.76 7.03 -10.56
N TYR A 30 2.19 7.99 -9.76
CA TYR A 30 2.98 7.68 -8.56
C TYR A 30 2.20 6.85 -7.53
N PRO A 31 1.04 7.29 -7.02
CA PRO A 31 0.33 6.55 -5.97
C PRO A 31 -0.30 5.25 -6.46
N VAL A 32 -0.64 5.13 -7.75
CA VAL A 32 -1.36 3.96 -8.29
C VAL A 32 -0.40 2.92 -8.87
N ILE A 33 0.69 3.34 -9.49
CA ILE A 33 1.59 2.42 -10.22
C ILE A 33 2.98 2.34 -9.57
N ALA A 34 3.69 3.45 -9.50
CA ALA A 34 5.07 3.44 -9.03
C ALA A 34 5.18 3.09 -7.54
N GLY A 35 4.35 3.71 -6.70
CA GLY A 35 4.32 3.43 -5.25
C GLY A 35 4.11 1.95 -4.95
N PRO A 36 3.03 1.30 -5.41
CA PRO A 36 2.81 -0.12 -5.23
C PRO A 36 3.98 -1.01 -5.67
N ILE A 37 4.61 -0.71 -6.80
CA ILE A 37 5.76 -1.49 -7.27
C ILE A 37 6.91 -1.40 -6.26
N PHE A 38 7.31 -0.19 -5.85
CA PHE A 38 8.38 -0.01 -4.87
C PHE A 38 8.03 -0.60 -3.50
N GLU A 39 6.81 -0.42 -3.05
CA GLU A 39 6.35 -0.95 -1.77
C GLU A 39 6.39 -2.48 -1.75
N GLU A 40 5.88 -3.13 -2.79
CA GLU A 40 5.93 -4.60 -2.86
C GLU A 40 7.38 -5.12 -2.95
N MET A 41 8.25 -4.44 -3.65
CA MET A 41 9.69 -4.80 -3.68
C MET A 41 10.31 -4.71 -2.28
N ILE A 42 9.98 -3.71 -1.50
CA ILE A 42 10.49 -3.53 -0.14
C ILE A 42 9.86 -4.57 0.79
N TYR A 43 8.53 -4.62 0.88
CA TYR A 43 7.87 -5.44 1.91
C TYR A 43 7.89 -6.93 1.58
N ARG A 44 7.71 -7.33 0.32
CA ARG A 44 7.72 -8.75 -0.10
C ARG A 44 9.09 -9.21 -0.54
N GLY A 45 9.79 -8.40 -1.32
CA GLY A 45 11.13 -8.74 -1.75
C GLY A 45 12.16 -8.70 -0.61
N LEU A 46 12.22 -7.63 0.14
CA LEU A 46 13.26 -7.43 1.18
C LEU A 46 12.83 -7.90 2.56
N VAL A 47 11.71 -7.38 3.11
CA VAL A 47 11.31 -7.65 4.50
C VAL A 47 10.93 -9.11 4.70
N MET A 48 10.09 -9.69 3.85
CA MET A 48 9.72 -11.11 3.98
C MET A 48 10.93 -12.04 3.80
N THR A 49 11.86 -11.70 2.92
CA THR A 49 13.11 -12.46 2.76
C THR A 49 13.98 -12.37 4.01
N ALA A 50 14.10 -11.18 4.60
CA ALA A 50 14.85 -11.00 5.86
C ALA A 50 14.22 -11.80 7.03
N LEU A 51 12.91 -11.98 7.03
CA LEU A 51 12.16 -12.72 8.05
C LEU A 51 11.92 -14.21 7.69
N GLU A 52 12.52 -14.71 6.63
CA GLU A 52 12.29 -16.06 6.11
C GLU A 52 12.55 -17.17 7.15
N LYS A 53 13.50 -16.98 8.06
CA LYS A 53 13.78 -17.95 9.14
C LYS A 53 12.57 -18.18 10.06
N GLY A 54 11.69 -17.19 10.19
CA GLY A 54 10.44 -17.27 10.95
C GLY A 54 9.22 -17.73 10.16
N LYS A 55 9.38 -18.13 8.91
CA LYS A 55 8.31 -18.48 7.97
C LYS A 55 7.35 -19.57 8.50
N LYS A 56 7.88 -20.57 9.22
CA LYS A 56 7.05 -21.63 9.80
C LYS A 56 6.05 -21.11 10.83
N LEU A 57 6.36 -20.00 11.49
CA LEU A 57 5.51 -19.33 12.47
C LEU A 57 4.73 -18.14 11.84
N GLY A 58 4.84 -17.93 10.54
CA GLY A 58 4.18 -16.84 9.85
C GLY A 58 4.79 -15.46 10.12
N LEU A 59 6.00 -15.39 10.70
CA LEU A 59 6.64 -14.13 11.09
C LEU A 59 7.01 -13.25 9.88
N ASP A 60 7.29 -13.86 8.74
CA ASP A 60 7.54 -13.16 7.48
C ASP A 60 6.28 -12.40 7.01
N VAL A 61 5.14 -13.07 7.01
CA VAL A 61 3.85 -12.50 6.61
C VAL A 61 3.39 -11.45 7.61
N LEU A 62 3.35 -11.81 8.90
CA LEU A 62 2.87 -10.91 9.95
C LEU A 62 3.79 -9.70 10.13
N GLY A 63 5.10 -9.91 10.16
CA GLY A 63 6.09 -8.83 10.30
C GLY A 63 6.03 -7.84 9.13
N SER A 64 5.91 -8.34 7.89
CA SER A 64 5.74 -7.50 6.70
C SER A 64 4.44 -6.68 6.77
N ALA A 65 3.33 -7.29 7.19
CA ALA A 65 2.04 -6.61 7.30
C ALA A 65 2.03 -5.53 8.39
N ILE A 66 2.59 -5.83 9.56
CA ILE A 66 2.70 -4.85 10.66
C ILE A 66 3.56 -3.66 10.24
N LEU A 67 4.72 -3.92 9.65
CA LEU A 67 5.62 -2.86 9.19
C LEU A 67 4.96 -2.00 8.11
N PHE A 68 4.22 -2.61 7.19
CA PHE A 68 3.43 -1.90 6.19
C PHE A 68 2.42 -0.94 6.85
N GLY A 69 1.67 -1.41 7.84
CA GLY A 69 0.72 -0.58 8.59
C GLY A 69 1.40 0.56 9.35
N ILE A 70 2.48 0.28 10.09
CA ILE A 70 3.20 1.29 10.88
C ILE A 70 3.76 2.41 9.99
N LEU A 71 4.42 2.07 8.89
CA LEU A 71 5.04 3.06 8.01
C LEU A 71 4.00 3.93 7.30
N HIS A 72 2.82 3.39 6.99
CA HIS A 72 1.75 4.17 6.40
C HIS A 72 1.15 5.21 7.35
N ILE A 73 1.03 4.90 8.65
CA ILE A 73 0.48 5.86 9.62
C ILE A 73 1.53 6.79 10.24
N SER A 74 2.81 6.46 10.16
CA SER A 74 3.88 7.23 10.81
C SER A 74 4.06 8.64 10.24
N ASN A 75 3.74 8.84 8.97
CA ASN A 75 3.95 10.11 8.28
C ASN A 75 2.79 11.11 8.44
N HIS A 76 1.61 10.66 8.86
CA HIS A 76 0.37 11.46 8.79
C HIS A 76 -0.45 11.46 10.09
N GLY A 77 0.08 10.89 11.15
CA GLY A 77 -0.59 10.79 12.44
C GLY A 77 -0.96 9.34 12.80
N TRP A 78 -0.87 9.05 14.09
CA TRP A 78 -1.10 7.72 14.64
C TRP A 78 -2.60 7.48 14.86
N VAL A 79 -3.31 7.05 13.81
CA VAL A 79 -4.71 6.64 13.89
C VAL A 79 -4.78 5.12 13.87
N LEU A 80 -5.25 4.52 14.96
CA LEU A 80 -5.28 3.06 15.12
C LEU A 80 -6.17 2.37 14.08
N ALA A 81 -7.27 2.99 13.70
CA ALA A 81 -8.15 2.46 12.66
C ALA A 81 -7.42 2.35 11.30
N ASP A 82 -6.67 3.39 10.93
CA ASP A 82 -5.89 3.40 9.69
C ASP A 82 -4.78 2.34 9.73
N PHE A 83 -4.14 2.15 10.89
CA PHE A 83 -3.16 1.08 11.06
C PHE A 83 -3.74 -0.29 10.68
N PHE A 84 -4.92 -0.64 11.19
CA PHE A 84 -5.54 -1.92 10.88
C PHE A 84 -5.97 -2.04 9.43
N VAL A 85 -6.39 -0.96 8.79
CA VAL A 85 -6.71 -0.94 7.35
C VAL A 85 -5.47 -1.25 6.53
N TYR A 86 -4.36 -0.54 6.76
CA TYR A 86 -3.11 -0.75 6.03
C TYR A 86 -2.47 -2.09 6.35
N MET A 87 -2.46 -2.50 7.62
CA MET A 87 -1.96 -3.82 8.03
C MET A 87 -2.76 -4.94 7.37
N GLY A 88 -4.09 -4.80 7.29
CA GLY A 88 -4.97 -5.77 6.62
C GLY A 88 -4.65 -5.91 5.13
N GLY A 89 -4.48 -4.80 4.41
CA GLY A 89 -4.02 -4.79 3.03
C GLY A 89 -2.64 -5.44 2.89
N GLY A 90 -1.70 -5.05 3.73
CA GLY A 90 -0.36 -5.63 3.79
C GLY A 90 -0.37 -7.14 4.03
N LEU A 91 -1.29 -7.63 4.88
CA LEU A 91 -1.47 -9.05 5.16
C LEU A 91 -1.95 -9.81 3.91
N ILE A 92 -2.94 -9.28 3.20
CA ILE A 92 -3.47 -9.88 1.96
C ILE A 92 -2.35 -9.99 0.91
N PHE A 93 -1.59 -8.92 0.68
CA PHE A 93 -0.49 -8.91 -0.28
C PHE A 93 0.63 -9.88 0.11
N ALA A 94 0.96 -9.98 1.40
CA ALA A 94 1.98 -10.92 1.90
C ALA A 94 1.54 -12.38 1.74
N ILE A 95 0.29 -12.71 2.03
CA ILE A 95 -0.27 -14.05 1.83
C ILE A 95 -0.27 -14.40 0.33
N LEU A 96 -0.68 -13.47 -0.53
CA LEU A 96 -0.70 -13.66 -1.98
C LEU A 96 0.72 -13.91 -2.53
N PHE A 97 1.70 -13.13 -2.09
CA PHE A 97 3.10 -13.35 -2.45
C PHE A 97 3.59 -14.73 -2.03
N ARG A 98 3.31 -15.14 -0.80
CA ARG A 98 3.73 -16.43 -0.27
C ARG A 98 3.07 -17.62 -0.98
N ALA A 99 1.79 -17.50 -1.31
CA ALA A 99 1.02 -18.52 -2.00
C ALA A 99 1.45 -18.69 -3.47
N THR A 100 1.70 -17.57 -4.16
CA THR A 100 2.05 -17.58 -5.59
C THR A 100 3.55 -17.68 -5.85
N LYS A 101 4.38 -17.36 -4.86
CA LYS A 101 5.85 -17.25 -4.99
C LYS A 101 6.27 -16.28 -6.10
N SER A 102 5.43 -15.30 -6.41
CA SER A 102 5.64 -14.32 -7.45
C SER A 102 5.23 -12.94 -6.95
N ILE A 103 6.13 -11.96 -7.09
CA ILE A 103 5.87 -10.56 -6.69
C ILE A 103 4.87 -9.86 -7.61
N TYR A 104 4.67 -10.36 -8.82
CA TYR A 104 3.77 -9.74 -9.79
C TYR A 104 2.30 -9.75 -9.35
N TRP A 105 1.88 -10.78 -8.62
CA TRP A 105 0.51 -10.90 -8.14
C TRP A 105 0.16 -9.85 -7.07
N PRO A 106 0.94 -9.70 -5.99
CA PRO A 106 0.67 -8.62 -5.02
C PRO A 106 0.86 -7.23 -5.64
N ILE A 107 1.81 -7.00 -6.54
CA ILE A 107 1.93 -5.74 -7.28
C ILE A 107 0.63 -5.44 -8.05
N GLY A 108 0.14 -6.39 -8.84
CA GLY A 108 -1.09 -6.22 -9.62
C GLY A 108 -2.30 -5.92 -8.75
N LEU A 109 -2.49 -6.69 -7.67
CA LEU A 109 -3.59 -6.46 -6.73
C LEU A 109 -3.46 -5.11 -6.01
N HIS A 110 -2.26 -4.71 -5.63
CA HIS A 110 -2.01 -3.43 -4.97
C HIS A 110 -2.29 -2.25 -5.91
N ILE A 111 -1.87 -2.34 -7.17
CA ILE A 111 -2.21 -1.34 -8.21
C ILE A 111 -3.73 -1.22 -8.36
N ILE A 112 -4.45 -2.34 -8.47
CA ILE A 112 -5.91 -2.35 -8.58
C ILE A 112 -6.54 -1.70 -7.34
N ASN A 113 -6.08 -2.06 -6.14
CA ASN A 113 -6.56 -1.50 -4.89
C ASN A 113 -6.40 0.03 -4.83
N ASN A 114 -5.28 0.56 -5.30
CA ASN A 114 -5.03 2.00 -5.31
C ASN A 114 -5.71 2.73 -6.48
N ALA A 115 -5.96 2.03 -7.60
CA ALA A 115 -6.66 2.61 -8.75
C ALA A 115 -8.15 2.83 -8.50
N ILE A 116 -8.81 1.91 -7.78
CA ILE A 116 -10.26 1.97 -7.56
C ILE A 116 -10.72 3.29 -6.95
N PRO A 117 -10.15 3.81 -5.85
CA PRO A 117 -10.56 5.08 -5.27
C PRO A 117 -10.31 6.29 -6.19
N GLN A 118 -9.34 6.19 -7.09
CA GLN A 118 -9.00 7.26 -8.04
C GLN A 118 -9.92 7.29 -9.25
N ILE A 119 -10.37 6.13 -9.71
CA ILE A 119 -11.18 5.99 -10.93
C ILE A 119 -12.67 6.07 -10.61
N LEU A 120 -13.11 5.47 -9.51
CA LEU A 120 -14.53 5.37 -9.17
C LEU A 120 -15.27 6.71 -9.14
N PRO A 121 -14.71 7.81 -8.56
CA PRO A 121 -15.36 9.12 -8.58
C PRO A 121 -15.48 9.76 -9.98
N LEU A 122 -14.72 9.27 -10.95
CA LEU A 122 -14.78 9.77 -12.34
C LEU A 122 -15.91 9.12 -13.16
N LEU A 123 -16.49 8.02 -12.65
CA LEU A 123 -17.53 7.26 -13.32
C LEU A 123 -18.95 7.64 -12.85
N PHE A 124 -19.05 8.33 -11.74
CA PHE A 124 -20.28 8.77 -11.09
C PHE A 124 -20.20 10.23 -10.65
#